data_e004ddcecf69299705c127e72a94272c
#
_entry.id   e004ddcecf69299705c127e72a94272c
#
_cell.length_a   1.000
_cell.length_b   1.000
_cell.length_c   1.000
_cell.angle_alpha   90.00
_cell.angle_beta   90.00
_cell.angle_gamma   90.00
#
_symmetry.space_group_name_H-M   'P 1'
#
loop_
_entity.id
_entity.type
_entity.pdbx_description
1 polymer ?
#
loop_
_entity_poly.entity_id
_entity_poly.type
_entity_poly.pdbx_seq_one_letter_code
_entity_poly.pdbx_strand_id
1 'polypeptide(L)' 'MTEYIVGLRFGTRSEVLTIEAEDALIAALKVKHDQPEAVISYVRKSNRRGDRRHPHRTG' A
#
# COMPACT_ATOMS: atom_id res chain seq x y z
N MET A 1 -7.43 -6.84 -10.15
CA MET A 1 -7.29 -5.91 -9.07
C MET A 1 -5.94 -5.31 -9.04
N THR A 2 -5.81 -4.19 -8.43
CA THR A 2 -4.55 -3.46 -8.38
C THR A 2 -3.93 -3.61 -7.00
N GLU A 3 -2.63 -3.64 -6.96
CA GLU A 3 -1.94 -3.76 -5.71
C GLU A 3 -1.63 -2.37 -5.18
N TYR A 4 -1.90 -2.12 -3.91
CA TYR A 4 -1.65 -0.83 -3.29
C TYR A 4 -0.75 -1.00 -2.08
N ILE A 5 0.03 0.03 -1.81
CA ILE A 5 0.89 0.05 -0.65
C ILE A 5 0.26 1.01 0.34
N VAL A 6 0.00 0.56 1.54
CA VAL A 6 -0.67 1.36 2.55
C VAL A 6 0.27 1.54 3.74
N GLY A 7 0.56 2.79 4.08
CA GLY A 7 1.37 3.09 5.23
C GLY A 7 0.49 3.30 6.44
N LEU A 8 0.83 2.67 7.55
CA LEU A 8 0.06 2.73 8.77
C LEU A 8 0.89 3.24 9.93
N ARG A 9 0.22 3.80 10.91
CA ARG A 9 0.88 4.23 12.11
C ARG A 9 0.14 3.74 13.32
N PHE A 10 0.87 3.21 14.28
CA PHE A 10 0.30 2.75 15.53
C PHE A 10 1.05 3.49 16.60
N GLY A 11 0.58 4.63 16.99
CA GLY A 11 1.29 5.42 17.99
C GLY A 11 2.62 5.86 17.42
N THR A 12 3.72 5.35 17.94
CA THR A 12 5.02 5.73 17.47
C THR A 12 5.59 4.75 16.47
N ARG A 13 4.86 3.69 16.18
CA ARG A 13 5.34 2.69 15.27
C ARG A 13 4.73 2.86 13.89
N SER A 14 5.46 2.55 12.88
CA SER A 14 4.98 2.62 11.51
C SER A 14 5.10 1.29 10.83
N GLU A 15 4.16 0.95 9.99
CA GLU A 15 4.20 -0.28 9.23
C GLU A 15 3.70 -0.04 7.83
N VAL A 16 4.03 -0.92 6.93
CA VAL A 16 3.61 -0.82 5.56
C VAL A 16 3.02 -2.14 5.13
N LEU A 17 1.87 -2.11 4.51
CA LEU A 17 1.21 -3.31 4.01
C LEU A 17 0.98 -3.19 2.52
N THR A 18 0.92 -4.33 1.86
CA THR A 18 0.55 -4.38 0.46
C THR A 18 -0.79 -5.06 0.39
N ILE A 19 -1.74 -4.46 -0.31
CA ILE A 19 -3.08 -5.02 -0.37
C ILE A 19 -3.66 -4.89 -1.75
N GLU A 20 -4.45 -5.85 -2.17
CA GLU A 20 -5.08 -5.79 -3.48
C GLU A 20 -6.47 -5.23 -3.35
N ALA A 21 -6.82 -4.31 -4.19
CA ALA A 21 -8.13 -3.68 -4.16
C ALA A 21 -8.44 -3.08 -5.51
N GLU A 22 -9.66 -2.68 -5.70
CA GLU A 22 -10.05 -2.08 -6.95
C GLU A 22 -9.58 -0.67 -7.08
N ASP A 23 -9.46 0.03 -5.99
CA ASP A 23 -8.90 1.36 -6.02
C ASP A 23 -8.37 1.73 -4.64
N ALA A 24 -7.78 2.90 -4.53
CA ALA A 24 -7.12 3.31 -3.30
C ALA A 24 -8.08 3.41 -2.12
N LEU A 25 -9.29 3.85 -2.37
CA LEU A 25 -10.25 3.98 -1.31
C LEU A 25 -10.61 2.62 -0.75
N ILE A 26 -10.82 1.64 -1.61
CA ILE A 26 -11.14 0.30 -1.18
C ILE A 26 -9.96 -0.30 -0.41
N ALA A 27 -8.74 -0.02 -0.86
CA ALA A 27 -7.55 -0.50 -0.16
C ALA A 27 -7.54 0.04 1.26
N ALA A 28 -7.81 1.33 1.41
CA ALA A 28 -7.82 1.95 2.72
C ALA A 28 -8.91 1.36 3.60
N LEU A 29 -10.09 1.12 3.03
CA LEU A 29 -11.18 0.56 3.80
C LEU A 29 -10.87 -0.85 4.27
N LYS A 30 -10.24 -1.65 3.44
CA LYS A 30 -9.89 -2.99 3.83
C LYS A 30 -8.91 -2.97 4.99
N VAL A 31 -7.92 -2.10 4.93
CA VAL A 31 -6.94 -2.00 5.96
C VAL A 31 -7.57 -1.49 7.26
N LYS A 32 -8.46 -0.51 7.14
CA LYS A 32 -9.08 0.04 8.32
C LYS A 32 -9.99 -0.99 8.99
N HIS A 33 -10.62 -1.82 8.20
CA HIS A 33 -11.47 -2.85 8.74
C HIS A 33 -10.64 -3.88 9.50
N ASP A 34 -9.47 -4.20 8.98
CA ASP A 34 -8.61 -5.19 9.59
C ASP A 34 -7.85 -4.63 10.77
N GLN A 35 -7.45 -3.37 10.71
CA GLN A 35 -6.66 -2.73 11.74
C GLN A 35 -7.32 -1.41 12.14
N PRO A 36 -8.43 -1.45 12.84
CA PRO A 36 -9.17 -0.22 13.13
C PRO A 36 -8.40 0.76 14.00
N GLU A 37 -7.40 0.30 14.71
CA GLU A 37 -6.66 1.21 15.55
C GLU A 37 -5.58 1.95 14.82
N ALA A 38 -5.25 1.53 13.64
CA ALA A 38 -4.16 2.14 12.90
C ALA A 38 -4.60 3.43 12.24
N VAL A 39 -3.67 4.34 12.08
CA VAL A 39 -3.93 5.57 11.36
C VAL A 39 -3.28 5.39 10.00
N ILE A 40 -4.02 5.58 8.95
CA ILE A 40 -3.48 5.42 7.61
C ILE A 40 -2.73 6.68 7.24
N SER A 41 -1.44 6.54 7.00
CA SER A 41 -0.59 7.67 6.63
C SER A 41 -0.66 7.96 5.15
N TYR A 42 -0.68 6.94 4.35
CA TYR A 42 -0.78 7.12 2.90
C TYR A 42 -1.24 5.84 2.22
N VAL A 43 -1.72 5.97 1.01
CA VAL A 43 -2.10 4.83 0.19
C VAL A 43 -1.62 5.17 -1.21
N ARG A 44 -0.85 4.28 -1.81
CA ARG A 44 -0.42 4.54 -3.17
C ARG A 44 -0.34 3.27 -3.98
N LYS A 45 -0.39 3.42 -5.28
CA LYS A 45 -0.39 2.30 -6.15
C LYS A 45 0.99 1.67 -6.19
N SER A 46 1.05 0.39 -6.18
CA SER A 46 2.32 -0.30 -6.27
C SER A 46 2.77 -0.37 -7.71
N ASN A 47 4.01 -0.05 -7.97
CA ASN A 47 4.52 -0.09 -9.29
C ASN A 47 5.48 -1.19 -9.54
N ARG A 48 5.33 -2.26 -8.83
CA ARG A 48 6.17 -3.35 -8.94
C ARG A 48 6.43 -3.81 -10.34
N ARG A 49 5.43 -3.86 -11.16
CA ARG A 49 5.58 -4.31 -12.44
C ARG A 49 6.43 -3.40 -13.22
N GLY A 50 6.28 -2.17 -13.10
CA GLY A 50 7.05 -1.20 -13.76
C GLY A 50 8.49 -1.27 -13.36
N ASP A 51 8.72 -1.45 -12.12
CA ASP A 51 10.03 -1.54 -11.62
C ASP A 51 10.76 -2.66 -12.23
N ARG A 52 10.15 -3.72 -12.40
CA ARG A 52 10.75 -4.80 -12.92
C ARG A 52 11.24 -4.60 -14.30
N ARG A 53 10.57 -3.94 -15.10
CA ARG A 53 10.93 -3.73 -16.38
C ARG A 53 12.01 -2.77 -16.51
N HIS A 54 11.99 -1.79 -15.75
CA HIS A 54 12.85 -0.80 -15.77
C HIS A 54 14.22 -1.11 -15.45
N PRO A 55 14.44 -1.64 -14.42
CA PRO A 55 15.69 -1.85 -13.96
C PRO A 55 16.56 -2.53 -14.84
N HIS A 56 16.15 -3.12 -15.58
CA HIS A 56 16.94 -3.79 -16.25
C HIS A 56 17.66 -3.02 -17.09
N ARG A 57 17.28 -2.04 -17.30
CA ARG A 57 17.88 -1.33 -18.07
C ARG A 57 18.76 -0.63 -17.40
N THR A 58 18.63 -0.51 -16.52
CA THR A 58 19.32 0.27 -15.91
C THR A 58 20.29 -0.03 -15.65
N GLY A 59 20.14 -0.32 -15.91
CA GLY A 59 21.02 -0.33 -15.74
C GLY A 59 21.14 -0.16 -15.79
#